data_2c4b57bb72c84bdbaa887bb0e216187b
#
_entry.id   2c4b57bb72c84bdbaa887bb0e216187b
#
_cell.length_a   1.000
_cell.length_b   1.000
_cell.length_c   1.000
_cell.angle_alpha   90.00
_cell.angle_beta   90.00
_cell.angle_gamma   90.00
#
_symmetry.space_group_name_H-M   'P 1'
#
loop_
_entity.id
_entity.type
_entity.pdbx_description
1 polymer ?
#
loop_
_entity_poly.entity_id
_entity_poly.type
_entity_poly.pdbx_seq_one_letter_code
_entity_poly.pdbx_strand_id
1 'polypeptide(L)' 'MANGKIELKISKGDRNVGYISLPDHPGKGTPGAVVKQLRLAKLCVDYKGPDVYLDFDKNSRLIGIEVLA' A
#
# COMPACT_ATOMS: atom_id res chain seq x y z
N MET A 1 2.64 16.20 -2.97
CA MET A 1 2.88 16.50 -1.57
C MET A 1 2.14 15.52 -0.66
N ALA A 2 2.78 15.07 0.39
CA ALA A 2 2.14 14.14 1.32
C ALA A 2 1.02 14.83 2.08
N ASN A 3 -0.03 14.10 2.39
CA ASN A 3 -1.17 14.64 3.13
C ASN A 3 -0.98 14.58 4.65
N GLY A 4 0.10 13.94 5.12
CA GLY A 4 0.43 13.85 6.53
C GLY A 4 -0.49 12.98 7.37
N LYS A 5 -1.35 12.20 6.73
CA LYS A 5 -2.33 11.36 7.42
C LYS A 5 -2.21 9.91 7.01
N ILE A 6 -2.66 9.04 7.90
CA ILE A 6 -2.88 7.64 7.57
C ILE A 6 -4.35 7.50 7.22
N GLU A 7 -4.63 6.98 6.03
CA GLU A 7 -6.01 6.79 5.58
C GLU A 7 -6.24 5.35 5.16
N LEU A 8 -7.35 4.79 5.59
CA LEU A 8 -7.76 3.45 5.20
C LEU A 8 -8.95 3.55 4.26
N LYS A 9 -8.85 2.88 3.13
CA LYS A 9 -9.95 2.78 2.17
C LYS A 9 -10.29 1.33 1.93
N ILE A 10 -11.55 0.99 2.07
CA ILE A 10 -12.05 -0.34 1.78
C ILE A 10 -12.77 -0.29 0.44
N SER A 11 -12.52 -1.28 -0.41
CA SER A 11 -13.17 -1.36 -1.70
C SER A 11 -14.68 -1.49 -1.54
N LYS A 12 -15.44 -0.73 -2.30
CA LYS A 12 -16.90 -0.81 -2.27
C LYS A 12 -17.41 -2.10 -2.88
N GLY A 13 -16.70 -2.61 -3.87
CA GLY A 13 -17.12 -3.83 -4.55
C GLY A 13 -16.66 -5.10 -3.86
N ASP A 14 -15.63 -4.99 -3.04
CA ASP A 14 -15.05 -6.15 -2.35
C ASP A 14 -14.47 -5.70 -1.02
N ARG A 15 -15.15 -6.03 0.07
CA ARG A 15 -14.73 -5.64 1.41
C ARG A 15 -13.47 -6.35 1.89
N ASN A 16 -12.99 -7.31 1.12
CA ASN A 16 -11.76 -8.02 1.43
C ASN A 16 -10.55 -7.33 0.82
N VAL A 17 -10.75 -6.20 0.16
CA VAL A 17 -9.67 -5.41 -0.45
C VAL A 17 -9.62 -4.06 0.23
N GLY A 18 -8.46 -3.73 0.78
CA GLY A 18 -8.27 -2.45 1.44
C GLY A 18 -6.92 -1.84 1.08
N TYR A 19 -6.83 -0.53 1.19
CA TYR A 19 -5.59 0.18 0.94
C TYR A 19 -5.34 1.18 2.06
N ILE A 20 -4.13 1.17 2.61
CA ILE A 20 -3.72 2.10 3.64
C ILE A 20 -2.73 3.08 3.03
N SER A 21 -3.09 4.36 2.99
CA SER A 21 -2.19 5.42 2.55
C SER A 21 -1.43 5.94 3.76
N LEU A 22 -0.11 5.96 3.65
CA LEU A 22 0.75 6.47 4.71
C LEU A 22 1.03 7.96 4.50
N PRO A 23 1.56 8.67 5.53
CA PRO A 23 1.71 10.12 5.44
C PRO A 23 2.47 10.65 4.22
N ASP A 24 3.43 9.88 3.71
CA ASP A 24 4.22 10.31 2.56
C ASP A 24 3.57 10.01 1.21
N HIS A 25 2.38 9.42 1.22
CA HIS A 25 1.67 9.15 -0.03
C HIS A 25 1.19 10.47 -0.64
N PRO A 26 1.52 10.75 -1.91
CA PRO A 26 1.18 12.05 -2.51
C PRO A 26 -0.30 12.20 -2.82
N GLY A 27 -1.08 11.13 -2.67
CA GLY A 27 -2.50 11.19 -2.93
C GLY A 27 -2.91 10.42 -4.16
N LYS A 28 -4.21 10.23 -4.26
CA LYS A 28 -4.82 9.50 -5.33
C LYS A 28 -4.63 10.23 -6.65
N GLY A 29 -4.33 9.47 -7.71
CA GLY A 29 -4.21 10.06 -9.03
C GLY A 29 -2.87 10.68 -9.35
N THR A 30 -1.87 10.58 -8.47
CA THR A 30 -0.52 11.05 -8.77
C THR A 30 0.19 10.00 -9.61
N PRO A 31 0.44 10.25 -10.91
CA PRO A 31 1.12 9.27 -11.75
C PRO A 31 2.54 9.02 -11.27
N GLY A 32 2.94 7.75 -11.29
CA GLY A 32 4.32 7.40 -10.93
C GLY A 32 4.64 7.50 -9.45
N ALA A 33 3.64 7.64 -8.60
CA ALA A 33 3.87 7.71 -7.15
C ALA A 33 4.49 6.42 -6.63
N VAL A 34 3.99 5.27 -7.07
CA VAL A 34 4.51 3.96 -6.66
C VAL A 34 5.48 3.49 -7.73
N VAL A 35 6.75 3.40 -7.38
CA VAL A 35 7.77 2.92 -8.32
C VAL A 35 8.27 1.52 -8.00
N LYS A 36 7.94 1.01 -6.81
CA LYS A 36 8.34 -0.32 -6.39
C LYS A 36 7.25 -0.91 -5.50
N GLN A 37 6.92 -2.15 -5.72
CA GLN A 37 5.94 -2.86 -4.93
C GLN A 37 6.52 -4.20 -4.51
N LEU A 38 6.46 -4.50 -3.22
CA LEU A 38 6.96 -5.77 -2.68
C LEU A 38 5.81 -6.53 -2.05
N ARG A 39 5.73 -7.82 -2.36
CA ARG A 39 4.73 -8.69 -1.78
C ARG A 39 5.26 -9.25 -0.47
N LEU A 40 4.48 -9.10 0.60
CA LEU A 40 4.92 -9.54 1.94
C LEU A 40 5.26 -11.01 1.98
N ALA A 41 4.51 -11.86 1.28
CA ALA A 41 4.78 -13.30 1.23
C ALA A 41 6.13 -13.63 0.62
N LYS A 42 6.69 -12.73 -0.18
CA LYS A 42 8.03 -12.93 -0.76
C LYS A 42 9.12 -12.55 0.23
N LEU A 43 8.81 -11.70 1.19
CA LEU A 43 9.78 -11.24 2.18
C LEU A 43 9.82 -12.14 3.40
N CYS A 44 8.73 -12.83 3.67
CA CYS A 44 8.61 -13.69 4.84
C CYS A 44 8.16 -15.07 4.38
N VAL A 45 9.08 -16.03 4.36
CA VAL A 45 8.86 -17.36 3.78
C VAL A 45 7.67 -18.08 4.41
N ASP A 46 7.51 -17.94 5.71
CA ASP A 46 6.44 -18.64 6.42
C ASP A 46 5.22 -17.76 6.69
N TYR A 47 5.10 -16.68 5.93
CA TYR A 47 4.00 -15.75 6.14
C TYR A 47 2.64 -16.43 5.94
N LYS A 48 1.76 -16.25 6.90
CA LYS A 48 0.37 -16.69 6.85
C LYS A 48 -0.53 -15.50 7.09
N GLY A 49 -1.57 -15.40 6.30
CA GLY A 49 -2.51 -14.29 6.41
C GLY A 49 -2.89 -13.78 5.04
N PRO A 50 -3.56 -12.63 4.98
CA PRO A 50 -3.98 -12.07 3.71
C PRO A 50 -2.78 -11.67 2.86
N ASP A 51 -2.99 -11.59 1.56
CA ASP A 51 -1.95 -11.13 0.65
C ASP A 51 -1.76 -9.62 0.87
N VAL A 52 -0.52 -9.21 1.08
CA VAL A 52 -0.20 -7.81 1.39
C VAL A 52 0.90 -7.33 0.47
N TYR A 53 0.71 -6.14 -0.10
CA TYR A 53 1.70 -5.50 -0.96
C TYR A 53 2.13 -4.18 -0.34
N LEU A 54 3.43 -3.92 -0.37
CA LEU A 54 4.04 -2.72 0.18
C LEU A 54 4.47 -1.82 -0.97
N ASP A 55 3.95 -0.59 -0.99
CA ASP A 55 4.21 0.35 -2.07
C ASP A 55 5.24 1.38 -1.65
N PHE A 56 6.27 1.57 -2.48
CA PHE A 56 7.37 2.48 -2.20
C PHE A 56 7.48 3.55 -3.28
N ASP A 57 7.89 4.75 -2.89
CA ASP A 57 8.17 5.82 -3.83
C ASP A 57 9.62 5.77 -4.33
N LYS A 58 9.99 6.72 -5.17
CA LYS A 58 11.33 6.78 -5.76
C LYS A 58 12.45 6.96 -4.74
N ASN A 59 12.11 7.40 -3.55
CA ASN A 59 13.08 7.59 -2.45
C ASN A 59 13.08 6.42 -1.48
N SER A 60 12.48 5.29 -1.87
CA SER A 60 12.39 4.08 -1.05
C SER A 60 11.58 4.26 0.24
N ARG A 61 10.69 5.25 0.26
CA ARG A 61 9.79 5.42 1.39
C ARG A 61 8.54 4.59 1.19
N LEU A 62 8.10 3.94 2.26
CA LEU A 62 6.84 3.21 2.23
C LEU A 62 5.70 4.21 2.24
N ILE A 63 4.89 4.21 1.19
CA ILE A 63 3.81 5.17 1.05
C ILE A 63 2.42 4.54 1.08
N GLY A 64 2.34 3.23 0.94
CA GLY A 64 1.05 2.57 0.98
C GLY A 64 1.15 1.08 1.21
N ILE A 65 0.04 0.50 1.65
CA ILE A 65 -0.08 -0.93 1.91
C ILE A 65 -1.41 -1.40 1.35
N GLU A 66 -1.36 -2.38 0.45
CA GLU A 66 -2.57 -2.99 -0.11
C GLU A 66 -2.80 -4.34 0.52
N VAL A 67 -4.03 -4.59 0.96
CA VAL A 67 -4.41 -5.87 1.58
C VAL A 67 -5.48 -6.53 0.74
N LEU A 68 -5.21 -7.76 0.33
CA LEU A 68 -6.11 -8.60 -0.45
C LEU A 68 -6.45 -9.83 0.37
N ALA A 69 -7.51 -9.71 1.13
CA ALA A 69 -7.90 -10.81 2.01
C ALA A 69 -8.77 -11.86 1.30
#